data_7dec62fe8d505e2c8c0857187a567e50
#
_entry.id   7dec62fe8d505e2c8c0857187a567e50
#
_cell.length_a   1.000
_cell.length_b   1.000
_cell.length_c   1.000
_cell.angle_alpha   90.00
_cell.angle_beta   90.00
_cell.angle_gamma   90.00
#
_symmetry.space_group_name_H-M   'P 1'
#
loop_
_entity.id
_entity.type
_entity.pdbx_description
1 polymer ?
#
loop_
_entity_poly.entity_id
_entity_poly.type
_entity_poly.pdbx_seq_one_letter_code
_entity_poly.pdbx_strand_id
1 'polypeptide(L)'
;MSNPTIGFIGYGNMAQAIAEGLVAAGAVDGADIVACAAHYDKLEKTTMKVGAKPLHNAAEVVAASDMVVIAIKPYQIESVIKPVIGAIADEDKFVVSIAAGWDLDKYRDLFGADFNAAHIQCTIPNTPMA
;
A
#
# COMPACT_ATOMS: atom_id res chain seq x y z
N MET A 1 15.36 7.01 -16.94
CA MET A 1 14.56 7.25 -15.75
C MET A 1 13.85 5.98 -15.34
N SER A 2 14.01 5.61 -14.11
CA SER A 2 13.29 4.45 -13.61
C SER A 2 11.83 4.81 -13.32
N ASN A 3 10.94 3.86 -13.54
CA ASN A 3 9.54 4.03 -13.18
C ASN A 3 9.40 3.99 -11.65
N PRO A 4 8.43 4.72 -11.10
CA PRO A 4 8.17 4.64 -9.66
C PRO A 4 7.72 3.23 -9.28
N THR A 5 8.14 2.80 -8.11
CA THR A 5 7.74 1.51 -7.56
C THR A 5 6.52 1.71 -6.66
N ILE A 6 5.50 0.92 -6.89
CA ILE A 6 4.27 0.95 -6.10
C ILE A 6 4.27 -0.26 -5.17
N GLY A 7 4.13 0.00 -3.88
CA GLY A 7 4.09 -1.06 -2.87
C GLY A 7 2.73 -1.16 -2.22
N PHE A 8 2.24 -2.38 -2.09
CA PHE A 8 0.97 -2.64 -1.42
C PHE A 8 1.24 -3.26 -0.04
N ILE A 9 0.78 -2.62 1.00
CA ILE A 9 0.75 -3.21 2.32
C ILE A 9 -0.62 -3.85 2.46
N GLY A 10 -0.66 -5.18 2.31
CA GLY A 10 -1.88 -5.93 2.13
C GLY A 10 -2.18 -6.14 0.66
N TYR A 11 -2.52 -7.37 0.30
CA TYR A 11 -2.76 -7.69 -1.11
C TYR A 11 -4.00 -8.57 -1.25
N GLY A 12 -5.12 -8.07 -0.72
CA GLY A 12 -6.42 -8.70 -0.85
C GLY A 12 -7.07 -8.40 -2.18
N ASN A 13 -8.36 -8.71 -2.30
CA ASN A 13 -9.07 -8.59 -3.57
C ASN A 13 -9.01 -7.19 -4.17
N MET A 14 -9.18 -6.16 -3.34
CA MET A 14 -9.15 -4.79 -3.85
C MET A 14 -7.76 -4.39 -4.33
N ALA A 15 -6.73 -4.73 -3.57
CA ALA A 15 -5.35 -4.42 -3.97
C ALA A 15 -5.00 -5.15 -5.26
N GLN A 16 -5.40 -6.41 -5.38
CA GLN A 16 -5.19 -7.19 -6.59
C GLN A 16 -5.88 -6.54 -7.80
N ALA A 17 -7.12 -6.09 -7.62
CA ALA A 17 -7.86 -5.45 -8.70
C ALA A 17 -7.17 -4.16 -9.15
N ILE A 18 -6.65 -3.37 -8.21
CA ILE A 18 -5.92 -2.14 -8.52
C ILE A 18 -4.65 -2.47 -9.30
N ALA A 19 -3.87 -3.44 -8.82
CA ALA A 19 -2.62 -3.84 -9.47
C ALA A 19 -2.87 -4.35 -10.88
N GLU A 20 -3.86 -5.21 -11.04
CA GLU A 20 -4.22 -5.75 -12.36
C GLU A 20 -4.68 -4.66 -13.32
N GLY A 21 -5.47 -3.71 -12.82
CA GLY A 21 -5.94 -2.60 -13.61
C GLY A 21 -4.80 -1.69 -14.06
N LEU A 22 -3.85 -1.41 -13.18
CA LEU A 22 -2.70 -0.57 -13.52
C LEU A 22 -1.82 -1.21 -14.57
N VAL A 23 -1.58 -2.51 -14.45
CA VAL A 23 -0.77 -3.23 -15.42
C VAL A 23 -1.49 -3.35 -16.75
N ALA A 24 -2.78 -3.65 -16.73
CA ALA A 24 -3.58 -3.78 -17.96
C ALA A 24 -3.67 -2.46 -18.70
N ALA A 25 -3.72 -1.34 -17.99
CA ALA A 25 -3.77 -0.01 -18.59
C ALA A 25 -2.41 0.47 -19.09
N GLY A 26 -1.34 -0.27 -18.80
CA GLY A 26 0.01 0.15 -19.17
C GLY A 26 0.57 1.27 -18.31
N ALA A 27 -0.07 1.57 -17.18
CA ALA A 27 0.37 2.64 -16.30
C ALA A 27 1.62 2.25 -15.51
N VAL A 28 1.75 0.97 -15.16
CA VAL A 28 2.93 0.41 -14.49
C VAL A 28 3.22 -0.97 -15.03
N ASP A 29 4.49 -1.35 -14.94
CA ASP A 29 4.87 -2.74 -15.20
C ASP A 29 4.73 -3.55 -13.92
N GLY A 30 4.38 -4.83 -14.04
CA GLY A 30 4.32 -5.70 -12.87
C GLY A 30 5.62 -5.71 -12.08
N ALA A 31 6.75 -5.63 -12.78
CA ALA A 31 8.07 -5.62 -12.13
C ALA A 31 8.27 -4.40 -11.21
N ASP A 32 7.47 -3.36 -11.37
CA ASP A 32 7.55 -2.16 -10.53
C ASP A 32 6.51 -2.19 -9.39
N ILE A 33 5.90 -3.34 -9.15
CA ILE A 33 4.95 -3.52 -8.06
C ILE A 33 5.53 -4.49 -7.04
N VAL A 34 5.48 -4.12 -5.77
CA VAL A 34 5.86 -5.00 -4.66
C VAL A 34 4.69 -5.08 -3.69
N ALA A 35 4.61 -6.14 -2.92
CA ALA A 35 3.49 -6.32 -2.00
C ALA A 35 3.87 -7.20 -0.83
N CYS A 36 3.22 -7.00 0.30
CA CYS A 36 3.30 -7.91 1.44
C CYS A 36 1.88 -8.25 1.91
N ALA A 37 1.75 -9.38 2.58
CA ALA A 37 0.48 -9.84 3.11
C ALA A 37 0.71 -10.79 4.26
N ALA A 38 -0.37 -11.12 4.99
CA ALA A 38 -0.28 -12.00 6.14
C ALA A 38 0.15 -13.43 5.77
N HIS A 39 -0.23 -13.89 4.58
CA HIS A 39 0.07 -15.25 4.13
C HIS A 39 0.94 -15.21 2.87
N TYR A 40 2.23 -15.41 3.07
CA TYR A 40 3.20 -15.29 1.99
C TYR A 40 2.95 -16.25 0.83
N ASP A 41 2.54 -17.49 1.13
CA ASP A 41 2.27 -18.48 0.09
C ASP A 41 1.17 -18.04 -0.86
N LYS A 42 0.10 -17.47 -0.31
CA LYS A 42 -0.98 -16.89 -1.11
C LYS A 42 -0.50 -15.69 -1.90
N LEU A 43 0.32 -14.87 -1.26
CA LEU A 43 0.87 -13.66 -1.88
C LEU A 43 1.70 -14.02 -3.11
N GLU A 44 2.53 -15.04 -3.03
CA GLU A 44 3.32 -15.48 -4.18
C GLU A 44 2.44 -15.79 -5.38
N LYS A 45 1.34 -16.49 -5.14
CA LYS A 45 0.42 -16.86 -6.21
C LYS A 45 -0.30 -15.67 -6.80
N THR A 46 -0.75 -14.74 -5.97
CA THR A 46 -1.50 -13.58 -6.44
C THR A 46 -0.62 -12.54 -7.13
N THR A 47 0.60 -12.34 -6.64
CA THR A 47 1.53 -11.42 -7.28
C THR A 47 2.03 -11.97 -8.62
N MET A 48 2.14 -13.28 -8.74
CA MET A 48 2.59 -13.91 -9.99
C MET A 48 1.67 -13.57 -11.16
N LYS A 49 0.39 -13.36 -10.90
CA LYS A 49 -0.59 -13.05 -11.95
C LYS A 49 -0.27 -11.77 -12.72
N VAL A 50 0.35 -10.81 -12.07
CA VAL A 50 0.73 -9.53 -12.69
C VAL A 50 2.24 -9.35 -12.81
N GLY A 51 3.01 -10.31 -12.34
CA GLY A 51 4.47 -10.21 -12.35
C GLY A 51 5.02 -9.36 -11.23
N ALA A 52 4.24 -9.10 -10.19
CA ALA A 52 4.66 -8.32 -9.04
C ALA A 52 5.57 -9.15 -8.12
N LYS A 53 6.33 -8.46 -7.28
CA LYS A 53 7.27 -9.11 -6.38
C LYS A 53 6.69 -9.23 -4.98
N PRO A 54 6.57 -10.44 -4.43
CA PRO A 54 6.13 -10.61 -3.05
C PRO A 54 7.26 -10.33 -2.07
N LEU A 55 6.95 -9.60 -1.00
CA LEU A 55 7.89 -9.29 0.07
C LEU A 55 7.35 -9.82 1.39
N HIS A 56 8.20 -9.90 2.39
CA HIS A 56 7.84 -10.57 3.65
C HIS A 56 7.16 -9.69 4.68
N ASN A 57 7.40 -8.38 4.63
CA ASN A 57 6.82 -7.49 5.63
C ASN A 57 6.66 -6.06 5.09
N ALA A 58 5.94 -5.24 5.87
CA ALA A 58 5.66 -3.86 5.48
C ALA A 58 6.94 -3.02 5.37
N ALA A 59 7.92 -3.27 6.22
CA ALA A 59 9.17 -2.51 6.19
C ALA A 59 9.89 -2.68 4.85
N GLU A 60 9.90 -3.89 4.32
CA GLU A 60 10.51 -4.16 3.01
C GLU A 60 9.75 -3.44 1.90
N VAL A 61 8.41 -3.45 1.97
CA VAL A 61 7.59 -2.78 0.97
C VAL A 61 7.85 -1.27 0.99
N VAL A 62 7.85 -0.66 2.17
CA VAL A 62 8.08 0.78 2.29
C VAL A 62 9.46 1.16 1.76
N ALA A 63 10.49 0.37 2.11
CA ALA A 63 11.85 0.65 1.66
C ALA A 63 12.00 0.60 0.14
N ALA A 64 11.23 -0.27 -0.51
CA ALA A 64 11.34 -0.48 -1.96
C ALA A 64 10.44 0.46 -2.77
N SER A 65 9.50 1.15 -2.13
CA SER A 65 8.42 1.84 -2.82
C SER A 65 8.56 3.35 -2.83
N ASP A 66 8.11 3.96 -3.92
CA ASP A 66 7.93 5.42 -4.00
C ASP A 66 6.51 5.79 -3.63
N MET A 67 5.56 4.91 -3.94
CA MET A 67 4.17 5.06 -3.55
C MET A 67 3.76 3.83 -2.74
N VAL A 68 3.19 4.05 -1.57
CA VAL A 68 2.72 2.98 -0.70
C VAL A 68 1.20 3.00 -0.63
N VAL A 69 0.59 1.86 -0.93
CA VAL A 69 -0.86 1.70 -0.84
C VAL A 69 -1.18 0.87 0.39
N ILE A 70 -1.89 1.46 1.34
CA ILE A 70 -2.31 0.76 2.54
C ILE A 70 -3.66 0.08 2.25
N ALA A 71 -3.61 -1.23 2.12
CA ALA A 71 -4.76 -2.04 1.71
C ALA A 71 -5.07 -3.18 2.67
N ILE A 72 -4.60 -3.06 3.91
CA ILE A 72 -4.91 -4.03 4.96
C ILE A 72 -6.25 -3.72 5.61
N LYS A 73 -6.75 -4.65 6.39
CA LYS A 73 -8.02 -4.45 7.09
C LYS A 73 -7.86 -3.39 8.18
N PRO A 74 -8.92 -2.60 8.45
CA PRO A 74 -8.83 -1.49 9.43
C PRO A 74 -8.26 -1.91 10.79
N TYR A 75 -8.63 -3.08 11.29
CA TYR A 75 -8.15 -3.51 12.60
C TYR A 75 -6.66 -3.87 12.63
N GLN A 76 -6.03 -4.01 11.47
CA GLN A 76 -4.61 -4.34 11.35
C GLN A 76 -3.72 -3.11 11.18
N ILE A 77 -4.30 -1.95 10.93
CA ILE A 77 -3.52 -0.77 10.58
C ILE A 77 -2.54 -0.37 11.67
N GLU A 78 -2.99 -0.29 12.92
CA GLU A 78 -2.08 0.10 14.00
C GLU A 78 -0.90 -0.84 14.11
N SER A 79 -1.16 -2.14 14.14
CA SER A 79 -0.10 -3.13 14.38
C SER A 79 0.87 -3.23 13.21
N VAL A 80 0.40 -3.03 11.98
CA VAL A 80 1.24 -3.17 10.78
C VAL A 80 1.96 -1.86 10.44
N ILE A 81 1.28 -0.73 10.57
CA ILE A 81 1.82 0.57 10.14
C ILE A 81 2.68 1.22 11.22
N LYS A 82 2.32 1.08 12.49
CA LYS A 82 3.05 1.71 13.58
C LYS A 82 4.56 1.46 13.53
N PRO A 83 5.04 0.22 13.31
CA PRO A 83 6.48 -0.03 13.24
C PRO A 83 7.20 0.65 12.07
N VAL A 84 6.47 1.05 11.04
CA VAL A 84 7.07 1.63 9.83
C VAL A 84 6.73 3.11 9.63
N ILE A 85 6.12 3.75 10.62
CA ILE A 85 5.74 5.15 10.52
C ILE A 85 6.93 6.04 10.13
N GLY A 86 8.07 5.85 10.77
CA GLY A 86 9.25 6.65 10.48
C GLY A 86 9.73 6.53 9.04
N ALA A 87 9.56 5.36 8.44
CA ALA A 87 9.95 5.15 7.05
C ALA A 87 8.89 5.68 6.07
N ILE A 88 7.61 5.58 6.45
CA ILE A 88 6.51 6.08 5.62
C ILE A 88 6.46 7.60 5.63
N ALA A 89 6.75 8.22 6.77
CA ALA A 89 6.73 9.67 6.93
C ALA A 89 7.96 10.28 6.27
N ASP A 90 8.02 10.19 4.95
CA ASP A 90 9.14 10.61 4.13
C ASP A 90 8.58 11.49 3.01
N GLU A 91 9.16 12.67 2.84
CA GLU A 91 8.69 13.63 1.84
C GLU A 91 8.78 13.08 0.41
N ASP A 92 9.66 12.12 0.18
CA ASP A 92 9.83 11.54 -1.14
C ASP A 92 8.87 10.37 -1.43
N LYS A 93 8.01 10.02 -0.45
CA LYS A 93 7.07 8.93 -0.62
C LYS A 93 5.64 9.45 -0.59
N PHE A 94 4.78 8.84 -1.41
CA PHE A 94 3.35 9.10 -1.38
C PHE A 94 2.65 7.90 -0.79
N VAL A 95 1.65 8.16 0.06
CA VAL A 95 0.89 7.10 0.73
C VAL A 95 -0.57 7.26 0.38
N VAL A 96 -1.17 6.20 -0.11
CA VAL A 96 -2.60 6.18 -0.42
C VAL A 96 -3.23 5.09 0.44
N SER A 97 -4.23 5.47 1.23
CA SER A 97 -4.95 4.50 2.04
C SER A 97 -6.30 4.20 1.41
N ILE A 98 -6.56 2.92 1.20
CA ILE A 98 -7.86 2.44 0.71
C ILE A 98 -8.58 1.65 1.80
N ALA A 99 -8.07 1.70 3.04
CA ALA A 99 -8.67 0.99 4.16
C ALA A 99 -9.97 1.66 4.58
N ALA A 100 -11.05 0.90 4.57
CA ALA A 100 -12.36 1.42 4.93
C ALA A 100 -12.37 1.87 6.39
N GLY A 101 -12.97 3.04 6.65
CA GLY A 101 -13.10 3.55 8.00
C GLY A 101 -11.86 4.21 8.58
N TRP A 102 -10.76 4.26 7.85
CA TRP A 102 -9.57 4.97 8.29
C TRP A 102 -9.40 6.26 7.51
N ASP A 103 -9.72 7.38 8.18
CA ASP A 103 -9.62 8.72 7.59
C ASP A 103 -8.32 9.40 8.02
N LEU A 104 -8.12 10.63 7.55
CA LEU A 104 -6.90 11.38 7.87
C LEU A 104 -6.77 11.68 9.36
N ASP A 105 -7.87 11.86 10.08
CA ASP A 105 -7.81 12.12 11.51
C ASP A 105 -7.22 10.92 12.27
N LYS A 106 -7.60 9.72 11.89
CA LYS A 106 -7.06 8.50 12.50
C LYS A 106 -5.57 8.34 12.21
N TYR A 107 -5.16 8.63 10.97
CA TYR A 107 -3.74 8.58 10.62
C TYR A 107 -2.95 9.67 11.34
N ARG A 108 -3.54 10.86 11.50
CA ARG A 108 -2.88 11.92 12.25
C ARG A 108 -2.61 11.49 13.67
N ASP A 109 -3.58 10.85 14.32
CA ASP A 109 -3.42 10.36 15.69
C ASP A 109 -2.37 9.26 15.77
N LEU A 110 -2.38 8.36 14.79
CA LEU A 110 -1.43 7.25 14.77
C LEU A 110 0.01 7.72 14.53
N PHE A 111 0.18 8.63 13.58
CA PHE A 111 1.51 9.11 13.20
C PHE A 111 2.07 10.15 14.17
N GLY A 112 1.20 10.88 14.87
CA GLY A 112 1.64 11.91 15.81
C GLY A 112 2.46 12.99 15.11
N ALA A 113 3.66 13.26 15.63
CA ALA A 113 4.53 14.29 15.08
C ALA A 113 4.99 13.98 13.64
N ASP A 114 5.05 12.72 13.27
CA ASP A 114 5.49 12.33 11.93
C ASP A 114 4.46 12.61 10.85
N PHE A 115 3.23 12.92 11.23
CA PHE A 115 2.17 13.16 10.26
C PHE A 115 2.48 14.31 9.31
N ASN A 116 3.15 15.34 9.81
CA ASN A 116 3.48 16.51 9.00
C ASN A 116 4.47 16.19 7.88
N ALA A 117 5.30 15.18 8.05
CA ALA A 117 6.26 14.76 7.02
C ALA A 117 5.68 13.73 6.07
N ALA A 118 4.50 13.20 6.37
CA ALA A 118 3.88 12.15 5.58
C ALA A 118 2.94 12.74 4.54
N HIS A 119 3.00 12.20 3.31
CA HIS A 119 2.09 12.57 2.25
C HIS A 119 1.02 11.49 2.14
N ILE A 120 -0.01 11.59 2.99
CA ILE A 120 -1.07 10.59 3.07
C ILE A 120 -2.35 11.11 2.45
N GLN A 121 -2.92 10.31 1.57
CA GLN A 121 -4.22 10.57 0.99
C GLN A 121 -5.12 9.38 1.25
N CYS A 122 -6.30 9.63 1.79
CA CYS A 122 -7.28 8.58 2.03
C CYS A 122 -8.31 8.59 0.92
N THR A 123 -8.57 7.39 0.38
CA THR A 123 -9.64 7.24 -0.58
C THR A 123 -10.67 6.30 0.03
N ILE A 124 -11.92 6.64 -0.14
CA ILE A 124 -12.98 5.71 0.23
C ILE A 124 -13.25 4.89 -1.01
N PRO A 125 -13.14 3.56 -0.92
CA PRO A 125 -13.48 2.73 -2.07
C PRO A 125 -14.90 3.06 -2.47
N ASN A 126 -15.03 3.60 -3.66
CA ASN A 126 -16.30 4.07 -4.13
C ASN A 126 -17.13 2.89 -4.59
N THR A 127 -17.97 2.39 -3.71
CA THR A 127 -18.96 1.44 -4.14
C THR A 127 -20.04 2.25 -4.84
N PRO A 128 -20.22 2.01 -6.11
CA PRO A 128 -21.26 2.73 -6.79
C PRO A 128 -22.58 2.35 -6.17
N MET A 129 -23.14 2.82 -5.58
CA MET A 129 -24.15 2.51 -5.14
C MET A 129 -24.77 3.13 -5.09
N ALA A 130 -24.52 3.17 -5.13
CA ALA A 130 -24.91 3.43 -4.73
C ALA A 130 -25.75 3.65 -4.75
#